data_1a4a7dfdc09ccab24dd4a79a4c4bae31
#
_entry.id   1a4a7dfdc09ccab24dd4a79a4c4bae31
#
_cell.length_a   1.000
_cell.length_b   1.000
_cell.length_c   1.000
_cell.angle_alpha   90.00
_cell.angle_beta   90.00
_cell.angle_gamma   90.00
#
_symmetry.space_group_name_H-M   'P 1'
#
loop_
_entity.id
_entity.type
_entity.pdbx_description
1 polymer ?
#
loop_
_entity_poly.entity_id
_entity_poly.type
_entity_poly.pdbx_seq_one_letter_code
_entity_poly.pdbx_strand_id
1 'polypeptide(L)'
;KAVKEMSPFSKLIFLLPNKIQIEGHTEKTQPENWDSTWELAGARASKVARFFIENGLDPTKISVKSFGSTRPRFREASPTQRKLNNRVEVVILQE
;
A
#
# COMPACT_ATOMS: atom_id res chain seq x y z
N LYS A 1 -15.10 -11.63 10.15
CA LYS A 1 -14.13 -12.66 9.80
C LYS A 1 -12.73 -12.06 9.64
N ALA A 2 -12.50 -11.28 8.61
CA ALA A 2 -11.20 -10.69 8.38
C ALA A 2 -10.81 -9.68 9.46
N VAL A 3 -11.79 -9.04 10.07
CA VAL A 3 -11.53 -8.06 11.13
C VAL A 3 -10.77 -8.67 12.29
N LYS A 4 -11.06 -9.92 12.61
CA LYS A 4 -10.36 -10.61 13.71
C LYS A 4 -8.87 -10.77 13.45
N GLU A 5 -8.50 -10.84 12.18
CA GLU A 5 -7.11 -11.10 11.78
C GLU A 5 -6.33 -9.82 11.52
N MET A 6 -6.98 -8.67 11.63
CA MET A 6 -6.29 -7.40 11.45
C MET A 6 -5.41 -7.08 12.63
N SER A 7 -4.27 -6.43 12.34
CA SER A 7 -3.42 -5.89 13.39
C SER A 7 -4.18 -4.79 14.12
N PRO A 8 -3.76 -4.46 15.36
CA PRO A 8 -4.35 -3.33 16.07
C PRO A 8 -4.29 -2.02 15.27
N PHE A 9 -3.19 -1.82 14.53
CA PHE A 9 -3.07 -0.62 13.70
C PHE A 9 -4.13 -0.59 12.61
N SER A 10 -4.36 -1.71 11.93
CA SER A 10 -5.36 -1.79 10.88
C SER A 10 -6.77 -1.53 11.43
N LYS A 11 -7.06 -2.06 12.62
CA LYS A 11 -8.35 -1.82 13.26
C LYS A 11 -8.57 -0.34 13.57
N LEU A 12 -7.51 0.35 13.96
CA LEU A 12 -7.59 1.77 14.28
C LEU A 12 -8.02 2.60 13.08
N ILE A 13 -7.64 2.20 11.88
CA ILE A 13 -7.99 2.92 10.65
C ILE A 13 -9.52 3.12 10.56
N PHE A 14 -10.30 2.13 10.97
CA PHE A 14 -11.76 2.20 10.89
C PHE A 14 -12.35 3.22 11.87
N LEU A 15 -11.62 3.56 12.92
CA LEU A 15 -12.10 4.46 13.95
C LEU A 15 -11.74 5.92 13.69
N LEU A 16 -10.82 6.17 12.77
CA LEU A 16 -10.37 7.52 12.50
C LEU A 16 -11.32 8.21 11.52
N PRO A 17 -11.57 9.52 11.73
CA PRO A 17 -12.38 10.29 10.78
C PRO A 17 -11.63 10.67 9.53
N ASN A 18 -10.31 10.47 9.53
CA ASN A 18 -9.42 10.94 8.47
C ASN A 18 -9.59 10.10 7.19
N LYS A 19 -9.34 10.74 6.07
CA LYS A 19 -9.16 10.01 4.83
C LYS A 19 -7.80 9.33 4.85
N ILE A 20 -7.69 8.21 4.16
CA ILE A 20 -6.44 7.47 4.09
C ILE A 20 -6.03 7.26 2.64
N GLN A 21 -4.73 7.13 2.44
CA GLN A 21 -4.14 6.89 1.13
C GLN A 21 -3.27 5.66 1.22
N ILE A 22 -3.49 4.72 0.32
CA ILE A 22 -2.68 3.51 0.23
C ILE A 22 -1.64 3.73 -0.85
N GLU A 23 -0.36 3.62 -0.48
CA GLU A 23 0.74 3.88 -1.39
C GLU A 23 1.47 2.60 -1.71
N GLY A 24 1.64 2.33 -3.00
CA GLY A 24 2.37 1.16 -3.47
C GLY A 24 3.77 1.51 -3.92
N HIS A 25 4.71 0.66 -3.53
CA HIS A 25 6.13 0.82 -3.85
C HIS A 25 6.72 -0.53 -4.27
N THR A 26 7.68 -0.49 -5.18
CA THR A 26 8.39 -1.70 -5.59
C THR A 26 9.90 -1.46 -5.57
N GLU A 27 10.66 -2.56 -5.58
CA GLU A 27 12.07 -2.47 -5.89
C GLU A 27 12.22 -2.13 -7.38
N LYS A 28 13.41 -1.68 -7.75
CA LYS A 28 13.71 -1.33 -9.13
C LYS A 28 13.96 -2.63 -9.90
N THR A 29 12.99 -3.00 -10.73
CA THR A 29 13.03 -4.26 -11.46
C THR A 29 12.11 -4.16 -12.68
N GLN A 30 12.22 -5.15 -13.57
CA GLN A 30 11.28 -5.31 -14.68
C GLN A 30 10.32 -6.42 -14.28
N PRO A 31 9.07 -6.08 -13.93
CA PRO A 31 8.12 -7.08 -13.48
C PRO A 31 7.65 -7.97 -14.62
N GLU A 32 7.50 -9.27 -14.35
CA GLU A 32 7.19 -10.25 -15.38
C GLU A 32 5.81 -10.08 -15.99
N ASN A 33 4.81 -9.85 -15.17
CA ASN A 33 3.42 -9.86 -15.62
C ASN A 33 2.81 -8.45 -15.68
N TRP A 34 3.63 -7.42 -15.66
CA TRP A 34 3.19 -6.04 -15.62
C TRP A 34 4.02 -5.21 -16.59
N ASP A 35 3.41 -4.21 -17.19
CA ASP A 35 4.12 -3.36 -18.14
C ASP A 35 5.20 -2.54 -17.46
N SER A 36 4.98 -2.16 -16.20
CA SER A 36 5.96 -1.37 -15.46
C SER A 36 5.75 -1.53 -13.96
N THR A 37 6.70 -1.00 -13.18
CA THR A 37 6.56 -0.98 -11.72
C THR A 37 5.42 -0.08 -11.27
N TRP A 38 5.00 0.87 -12.10
CA TRP A 38 3.86 1.71 -11.76
C TRP A 38 2.58 0.90 -11.63
N GLU A 39 2.30 0.04 -12.61
CA GLU A 39 1.12 -0.81 -12.56
C GLU A 39 1.21 -1.82 -11.43
N LEU A 40 2.37 -2.43 -11.27
CA LEU A 40 2.55 -3.43 -10.22
C LEU A 40 2.34 -2.83 -8.83
N ALA A 41 2.96 -1.69 -8.56
CA ALA A 41 2.80 -1.02 -7.26
C ALA A 41 1.35 -0.61 -7.03
N GLY A 42 0.70 -0.09 -8.07
CA GLY A 42 -0.70 0.32 -7.98
C GLY A 42 -1.61 -0.85 -7.72
N ALA A 43 -1.36 -2.00 -8.36
CA ALA A 43 -2.17 -3.20 -8.15
C ALA A 43 -2.04 -3.71 -6.71
N ARG A 44 -0.82 -3.69 -6.17
CA ARG A 44 -0.61 -4.12 -4.78
C ARG A 44 -1.32 -3.21 -3.80
N ALA A 45 -1.24 -1.89 -4.01
CA ALA A 45 -1.93 -0.93 -3.16
C ALA A 45 -3.43 -1.07 -3.27
N SER A 46 -3.94 -1.29 -4.49
CA SER A 46 -5.38 -1.48 -4.71
C SER A 46 -5.90 -2.71 -3.97
N LYS A 47 -5.10 -3.77 -3.92
CA LYS A 47 -5.48 -4.97 -3.19
C LYS A 47 -5.65 -4.70 -1.70
N VAL A 48 -4.77 -3.90 -1.13
CA VAL A 48 -4.89 -3.50 0.28
C VAL A 48 -6.10 -2.61 0.49
N ALA A 49 -6.34 -1.66 -0.40
CA ALA A 49 -7.51 -0.79 -0.32
C ALA A 49 -8.80 -1.61 -0.36
N ARG A 50 -8.86 -2.58 -1.27
CA ARG A 50 -10.03 -3.44 -1.39
C ARG A 50 -10.27 -4.24 -0.10
N PHE A 51 -9.20 -4.70 0.54
CA PHE A 51 -9.31 -5.40 1.81
C PHE A 51 -10.01 -4.54 2.85
N PHE A 52 -9.63 -3.27 2.98
CA PHE A 52 -10.27 -2.37 3.93
C PHE A 52 -11.74 -2.13 3.56
N ILE A 53 -12.02 -1.93 2.28
CA ILE A 53 -13.38 -1.68 1.83
C ILE A 53 -14.27 -2.89 2.09
N GLU A 54 -13.75 -4.09 1.81
CA GLU A 54 -14.50 -5.33 2.05
C GLU A 54 -14.77 -5.56 3.53
N ASN A 55 -13.99 -4.94 4.39
CA ASN A 55 -14.18 -5.03 5.83
C ASN A 55 -14.90 -3.81 6.41
N GLY A 56 -15.54 -3.02 5.57
CA GLY A 56 -16.48 -2.00 6.02
C GLY A 56 -16.00 -0.56 5.95
N LEU A 57 -14.79 -0.32 5.44
CA LEU A 57 -14.33 1.06 5.30
C LEU A 57 -15.10 1.74 4.16
N ASP A 58 -15.55 2.97 4.42
CA ASP A 58 -16.23 3.77 3.42
C ASP A 58 -15.29 4.03 2.25
N PRO A 59 -15.67 3.59 1.02
CA PRO A 59 -14.77 3.77 -0.13
C PRO A 59 -14.49 5.23 -0.47
N THR A 60 -15.30 6.17 -0.02
CA THR A 60 -15.02 7.59 -0.28
C THR A 60 -13.90 8.13 0.60
N LYS A 61 -13.49 7.36 1.61
CA LYS A 61 -12.41 7.77 2.52
C LYS A 61 -11.04 7.26 2.10
N ILE A 62 -10.96 6.44 1.07
CA ILE A 62 -9.71 5.77 0.72
C ILE A 62 -9.31 6.09 -0.71
N SER A 63 -8.01 6.30 -0.93
CA SER A 63 -7.44 6.50 -2.25
C SER A 63 -6.20 5.63 -2.40
N VAL A 64 -5.79 5.43 -3.63
CA VAL A 64 -4.63 4.61 -3.97
C VAL A 64 -3.67 5.44 -4.78
N LYS A 65 -2.38 5.30 -4.48
CA LYS A 65 -1.34 6.00 -5.21
C LYS A 65 -0.17 5.06 -5.45
N SER A 66 0.32 5.04 -6.68
CA SER A 66 1.50 4.25 -7.02
C SER A 66 2.70 5.16 -7.16
N PHE A 67 3.80 4.78 -6.55
CA PHE A 67 5.09 5.43 -6.76
C PHE A 67 6.03 4.56 -7.59
N GLY A 68 5.59 3.36 -7.99
CA GLY A 68 6.45 2.46 -8.71
C GLY A 68 7.72 2.20 -7.93
N SER A 69 8.86 2.32 -8.58
CA SER A 69 10.16 2.13 -7.94
C SER A 69 10.87 3.45 -7.62
N THR A 70 10.15 4.58 -7.68
CA THR A 70 10.78 5.90 -7.61
C THR A 70 11.07 6.39 -6.19
N ARG A 71 10.52 5.70 -5.17
CA ARG A 71 10.72 6.10 -3.77
C ARG A 71 11.25 4.93 -2.94
N PRO A 72 12.48 4.49 -3.20
CA PRO A 72 13.04 3.36 -2.46
C PRO A 72 13.27 3.75 -0.99
N ARG A 73 12.99 2.81 -0.12
CA ARG A 73 13.28 2.96 1.30
C ARG A 73 14.78 2.85 1.55
N PHE A 74 15.45 2.02 0.74
CA PHE A 74 16.89 1.82 0.80
C PHE A 74 17.47 2.11 -0.58
N ARG A 75 18.25 3.18 -0.70
CA ARG A 75 18.75 3.62 -2.00
C ARG A 75 19.85 2.75 -2.56
N GLU A 76 20.84 2.43 -1.76
CA GLU A 76 21.96 1.60 -2.19
C GLU A 76 21.86 0.28 -1.46
N ALA A 77 20.81 -0.43 -1.81
CA ALA A 77 20.38 -1.57 -1.04
C ALA A 77 21.14 -2.84 -1.41
N SER A 78 21.46 -3.65 -0.39
CA SER A 78 21.82 -5.03 -0.58
C SER A 78 20.63 -5.77 -1.19
N PRO A 79 20.82 -7.00 -1.73
CA PRO A 79 19.69 -7.76 -2.25
C PRO A 79 18.55 -7.94 -1.25
N THR A 80 18.88 -8.13 0.03
CA THR A 80 17.87 -8.26 1.07
C THR A 80 17.10 -6.95 1.26
N GLN A 81 17.81 -5.84 1.33
CA GLN A 81 17.19 -4.52 1.50
C GLN A 81 16.35 -4.13 0.30
N ARG A 82 16.76 -4.51 -0.92
CA ARG A 82 15.96 -4.22 -2.11
C ARG A 82 14.56 -4.82 -2.03
N LYS A 83 14.45 -6.01 -1.47
CA LYS A 83 13.13 -6.63 -1.32
C LYS A 83 12.24 -5.85 -0.38
N LEU A 84 12.83 -5.16 0.59
CA LEU A 84 12.05 -4.33 1.52
C LEU A 84 11.54 -3.04 0.86
N ASN A 85 12.00 -2.74 -0.35
CA ASN A 85 11.41 -1.65 -1.14
C ASN A 85 10.07 -2.06 -1.73
N ASN A 86 9.78 -3.36 -1.80
CA ASN A 86 8.46 -3.85 -2.16
C ASN A 86 7.57 -3.72 -0.93
N ARG A 87 6.71 -2.71 -0.94
CA ARG A 87 5.88 -2.45 0.24
C ARG A 87 4.63 -1.67 -0.13
N VAL A 88 3.67 -1.73 0.77
CA VAL A 88 2.49 -0.89 0.72
C VAL A 88 2.44 -0.10 2.03
N GLU A 89 2.28 1.20 1.93
CA GLU A 89 2.20 2.07 3.09
C GLU A 89 0.80 2.65 3.22
N VAL A 90 0.31 2.69 4.44
CA VAL A 90 -0.99 3.29 4.75
C VAL A 90 -0.72 4.66 5.34
N VAL A 91 -1.19 5.69 4.66
CA VAL A 91 -0.95 7.07 5.06
C VAL A 91 -2.26 7.69 5.52
N ILE A 92 -2.26 8.21 6.74
CA ILE A 92 -3.42 8.90 7.30
C ILE A 92 -3.28 10.36 6.94
N LEU A 93 -4.25 10.87 6.19
CA LEU A 93 -4.20 12.25 5.71
C LEU A 93 -4.75 13.19 6.79
N GLN A 94 -4.06 14.32 6.94
CA GLN A 94 -4.55 15.35 7.85
C GLN A 94 -5.57 16.23 7.13
N GLU A 95 -6.64 16.53 7.83
CA GLU A 95 -7.71 17.36 7.27
C GLU A 95 -7.50 18.83 7.58
#